data_e2e888af149e31daa6eb7c7f97b105fe
#
_entry.id   e2e888af149e31daa6eb7c7f97b105fe
#
_cell.length_a   1.000
_cell.length_b   1.000
_cell.length_c   1.000
_cell.angle_alpha   90.00
_cell.angle_beta   90.00
_cell.angle_gamma   90.00
#
_symmetry.space_group_name_H-M   'P 1'
#
loop_
_entity.id
_entity.type
_entity.pdbx_description
1 polymer ?
#
loop_
_entity_poly.entity_id
_entity_poly.type
_entity_poly.pdbx_seq_one_letter_code
_entity_poly.pdbx_strand_id
1 'polypeptide(L)'
;MAKVKYVYTWGDGKADGDGSMKALLGGKGANLAEMTRINLPVPPGFTITTEVCTYFYANKKSYPKELQSQMEAGVKNMEKIMGCKFGDAKGMPLLVAVRSGARDSMPGMMDTILNLGLNDETVLSLVAATKNERFAWDCYRRFIQMYGDVVLGVQKREGEDHEPFEVMIEEFKHKKYHKDIVDSDLTADDQKELVKRFKALVKERTGKVFPNDPWDQLRGAAGAVFGSWMNDRAIVYRRKYNIPAEWVPPLTYRRWFTATLATIPVPAWRSHVTRQTVRMSSTVSS
;
A
#
# COMPACT_ATOMS: atom_id res chain seq x y z
N MET A 1 27.24 3.00 -21.06
CA MET A 1 26.93 3.54 -19.73
C MET A 1 26.21 2.47 -18.92
N ALA A 2 26.59 2.22 -17.68
CA ALA A 2 25.88 1.27 -16.82
C ALA A 2 24.44 1.75 -16.62
N LYS A 3 23.47 0.85 -16.77
CA LYS A 3 22.05 1.16 -16.59
C LYS A 3 21.79 1.43 -15.10
N VAL A 4 21.30 2.62 -14.75
CA VAL A 4 21.02 2.98 -13.35
C VAL A 4 19.92 2.08 -12.80
N LYS A 5 20.14 1.51 -11.61
CA LYS A 5 19.18 0.64 -10.93
C LYS A 5 18.41 1.42 -9.87
N TYR A 6 17.13 1.66 -10.13
CA TYR A 6 16.21 2.38 -9.25
C TYR A 6 15.29 1.47 -8.42
N VAL A 7 15.12 0.21 -8.84
CA VAL A 7 14.21 -0.74 -8.22
C VAL A 7 14.98 -1.96 -7.71
N TYR A 8 14.84 -2.25 -6.43
CA TYR A 8 15.47 -3.36 -5.72
C TYR A 8 14.39 -4.32 -5.24
N THR A 9 14.41 -5.55 -5.74
CA THR A 9 13.41 -6.58 -5.44
C THR A 9 13.83 -7.50 -4.31
N TRP A 10 12.86 -8.09 -3.63
CA TRP A 10 13.06 -9.18 -2.68
C TRP A 10 11.87 -10.16 -2.70
N GLY A 11 12.13 -11.38 -2.26
CA GLY A 11 11.15 -12.47 -2.13
C GLY A 11 11.78 -13.81 -2.44
N ASP A 12 11.16 -14.87 -1.96
CA ASP A 12 11.61 -16.25 -2.20
C ASP A 12 13.10 -16.49 -1.89
N GLY A 13 13.56 -16.01 -0.71
CA GLY A 13 14.93 -16.15 -0.25
C GLY A 13 15.98 -15.31 -0.99
N LYS A 14 15.58 -14.49 -1.97
CA LYS A 14 16.48 -13.65 -2.78
C LYS A 14 16.16 -12.17 -2.63
N ALA A 15 17.19 -11.35 -2.52
CA ALA A 15 17.05 -9.91 -2.50
C ALA A 15 18.21 -9.24 -3.25
N ASP A 16 17.88 -8.14 -3.93
CA ASP A 16 18.85 -7.31 -4.65
C ASP A 16 19.71 -6.44 -3.71
N GLY A 17 19.22 -6.14 -2.52
CA GLY A 17 19.87 -5.33 -1.50
C GLY A 17 20.12 -6.10 -0.20
N ASP A 18 20.63 -5.39 0.81
CA ASP A 18 20.91 -5.91 2.15
C ASP A 18 20.75 -4.84 3.23
N GLY A 19 20.97 -5.21 4.51
CA GLY A 19 20.82 -4.37 5.67
C GLY A 19 21.76 -3.15 5.73
N SER A 20 22.88 -3.17 4.99
CA SER A 20 23.84 -2.06 4.93
C SER A 20 23.36 -0.89 4.07
N MET A 21 22.41 -1.14 3.15
CA MET A 21 21.95 -0.20 2.12
C MET A 21 20.86 0.77 2.62
N LYS A 22 20.83 1.11 3.91
CA LYS A 22 19.79 1.98 4.50
C LYS A 22 19.74 3.38 3.87
N ALA A 23 20.87 3.91 3.42
CA ALA A 23 20.91 5.21 2.75
C ALA A 23 20.14 5.21 1.42
N LEU A 24 20.17 4.11 0.69
CA LEU A 24 19.57 3.94 -0.62
C LEU A 24 18.14 3.38 -0.54
N LEU A 25 17.92 2.37 0.31
CA LEU A 25 16.67 1.61 0.41
C LEU A 25 15.81 2.02 1.61
N GLY A 26 16.31 2.92 2.45
CA GLY A 26 15.72 3.27 3.72
C GLY A 26 15.70 2.13 4.74
N GLY A 27 15.24 2.42 5.95
CA GLY A 27 15.19 1.42 7.01
C GLY A 27 14.30 0.22 6.67
N LYS A 28 13.12 0.46 6.11
CA LYS A 28 12.18 -0.63 5.76
C LYS A 28 12.68 -1.48 4.60
N GLY A 29 13.16 -0.86 3.50
CA GLY A 29 13.63 -1.59 2.33
C GLY A 29 14.87 -2.43 2.63
N ALA A 30 15.88 -1.87 3.29
CA ALA A 30 17.09 -2.56 3.68
C ALA A 30 16.80 -3.74 4.64
N ASN A 31 15.95 -3.53 5.65
CA ASN A 31 15.59 -4.59 6.59
C ASN A 31 14.79 -5.72 5.93
N LEU A 32 13.84 -5.41 5.01
CA LEU A 32 13.08 -6.43 4.29
C LEU A 32 13.99 -7.26 3.36
N ALA A 33 14.95 -6.60 2.70
CA ALA A 33 15.96 -7.30 1.90
C ALA A 33 16.82 -8.23 2.76
N GLU A 34 17.33 -7.75 3.89
CA GLU A 34 18.14 -8.55 4.82
C GLU A 34 17.35 -9.74 5.39
N MET A 35 16.13 -9.48 5.88
CA MET A 35 15.25 -10.54 6.38
C MET A 35 15.00 -11.63 5.33
N THR A 36 14.85 -11.24 4.06
CA THR A 36 14.69 -12.19 2.96
C THR A 36 15.97 -13.01 2.75
N ARG A 37 17.15 -12.38 2.79
CA ARG A 37 18.45 -13.07 2.61
C ARG A 37 18.75 -14.10 3.68
N ILE A 38 18.34 -13.83 4.92
CA ILE A 38 18.47 -14.78 6.03
C ILE A 38 17.28 -15.76 6.10
N ASN A 39 16.52 -15.88 5.01
CA ASN A 39 15.39 -16.81 4.83
C ASN A 39 14.24 -16.63 5.81
N LEU A 40 14.02 -15.42 6.35
CA LEU A 40 12.79 -15.13 7.07
C LEU A 40 11.61 -15.03 6.07
N PRO A 41 10.41 -15.46 6.47
CA PRO A 41 9.23 -15.44 5.60
C PRO A 41 8.70 -14.02 5.42
N VAL A 42 9.27 -13.29 4.48
CA VAL A 42 8.87 -11.92 4.13
C VAL A 42 8.00 -11.97 2.87
N PRO A 43 6.84 -11.28 2.84
CA PRO A 43 6.07 -11.13 1.62
C PRO A 43 6.92 -10.47 0.52
N PRO A 44 6.86 -10.94 -0.74
CA PRO A 44 7.65 -10.36 -1.82
C PRO A 44 7.30 -8.90 -2.07
N GLY A 45 8.28 -8.17 -2.57
CA GLY A 45 8.13 -6.76 -2.86
C GLY A 45 9.33 -6.16 -3.58
N PHE A 46 9.32 -4.84 -3.69
CA PHE A 46 10.44 -4.07 -4.19
C PHE A 46 10.51 -2.69 -3.52
N THR A 47 11.69 -2.10 -3.54
CA THR A 47 11.93 -0.72 -3.09
C THR A 47 12.37 0.13 -4.27
N ILE A 48 11.74 1.29 -4.43
CA ILE A 48 12.23 2.38 -5.28
C ILE A 48 13.18 3.21 -4.44
N THR A 49 14.39 3.46 -4.93
CA THR A 49 15.48 4.09 -4.18
C THR A 49 15.21 5.55 -3.81
N THR A 50 15.97 6.06 -2.82
CA THR A 50 15.98 7.49 -2.45
C THR A 50 16.36 8.39 -3.63
N GLU A 51 17.19 7.91 -4.56
CA GLU A 51 17.61 8.66 -5.74
C GLU A 51 16.43 9.06 -6.63
N VAL A 52 15.39 8.21 -6.73
CA VAL A 52 14.17 8.54 -7.47
C VAL A 52 13.40 9.66 -6.78
N CYS A 53 13.34 9.65 -5.45
CA CYS A 53 12.69 10.73 -4.71
C CYS A 53 13.43 12.06 -4.89
N THR A 54 14.76 12.04 -4.82
CA THR A 54 15.60 13.21 -5.12
C THR A 54 15.37 13.72 -6.54
N TYR A 55 15.36 12.81 -7.52
CA TYR A 55 15.06 13.16 -8.92
C TYR A 55 13.67 13.78 -9.07
N PHE A 56 12.66 13.21 -8.42
CA PHE A 56 11.27 13.68 -8.45
C PHE A 56 11.17 15.12 -7.99
N TYR A 57 11.81 15.49 -6.89
CA TYR A 57 11.79 16.88 -6.41
C TYR A 57 12.63 17.82 -7.29
N ALA A 58 13.76 17.38 -7.81
CA ALA A 58 14.62 18.18 -8.68
C ALA A 58 14.02 18.43 -10.08
N ASN A 59 13.11 17.56 -10.55
CA ASN A 59 12.58 17.58 -11.91
C ASN A 59 11.06 17.81 -11.95
N LYS A 60 10.54 18.79 -11.21
CA LYS A 60 9.12 19.20 -11.24
C LYS A 60 8.13 18.04 -11.06
N LYS A 61 8.41 17.15 -10.12
CA LYS A 61 7.62 15.95 -9.82
C LYS A 61 7.52 14.96 -10.99
N SER A 62 8.52 14.89 -11.85
CA SER A 62 8.63 13.88 -12.91
C SER A 62 9.51 12.69 -12.47
N TYR A 63 9.42 11.58 -13.19
CA TYR A 63 10.15 10.36 -12.89
C TYR A 63 11.28 10.11 -13.92
N PRO A 64 12.37 9.40 -13.53
CA PRO A 64 13.35 8.91 -14.50
C PRO A 64 12.67 7.99 -15.53
N LYS A 65 13.08 8.09 -16.81
CA LYS A 65 12.48 7.33 -17.91
C LYS A 65 12.55 5.80 -17.70
N GLU A 66 13.61 5.35 -17.06
CA GLU A 66 13.88 3.93 -16.82
C GLU A 66 13.05 3.35 -15.66
N LEU A 67 12.45 4.20 -14.82
CA LEU A 67 11.74 3.76 -13.62
C LEU A 67 10.56 2.87 -13.96
N GLN A 68 9.75 3.23 -14.96
CA GLN A 68 8.54 2.49 -15.33
C GLN A 68 8.87 1.02 -15.65
N SER A 69 9.84 0.77 -16.52
CA SER A 69 10.24 -0.59 -16.91
C SER A 69 10.79 -1.40 -15.73
N GLN A 70 11.46 -0.75 -14.79
CA GLN A 70 11.98 -1.42 -13.59
C GLN A 70 10.86 -1.73 -12.58
N MET A 71 9.86 -0.86 -12.43
CA MET A 71 8.67 -1.12 -11.62
C MET A 71 7.87 -2.30 -12.18
N GLU A 72 7.68 -2.35 -13.51
CA GLU A 72 7.01 -3.47 -14.17
C GLU A 72 7.75 -4.79 -13.93
N ALA A 73 9.08 -4.79 -14.00
CA ALA A 73 9.88 -5.95 -13.66
C ALA A 73 9.72 -6.36 -12.18
N GLY A 74 9.67 -5.38 -11.26
CA GLY A 74 9.41 -5.61 -9.84
C GLY A 74 8.04 -6.24 -9.58
N VAL A 75 6.98 -5.73 -10.22
CA VAL A 75 5.64 -6.32 -10.14
C VAL A 75 5.61 -7.72 -10.73
N LYS A 76 6.20 -7.96 -11.91
CA LYS A 76 6.32 -9.30 -12.51
C LYS A 76 7.05 -10.30 -11.62
N ASN A 77 8.07 -9.86 -10.88
CA ASN A 77 8.73 -10.70 -9.90
C ASN A 77 7.78 -11.09 -8.76
N MET A 78 7.02 -10.13 -8.23
CA MET A 78 6.00 -10.40 -7.21
C MET A 78 4.93 -11.37 -7.73
N GLU A 79 4.43 -11.16 -8.95
CA GLU A 79 3.45 -12.04 -9.60
C GLU A 79 3.95 -13.48 -9.73
N LYS A 80 5.21 -13.65 -10.16
CA LYS A 80 5.84 -14.96 -10.28
C LYS A 80 5.91 -15.69 -8.94
N ILE A 81 6.34 -15.00 -7.88
CA ILE A 81 6.45 -15.59 -6.53
C ILE A 81 5.08 -15.92 -5.96
N MET A 82 4.08 -15.08 -6.23
CA MET A 82 2.76 -15.19 -5.63
C MET A 82 1.78 -16.07 -6.44
N GLY A 83 2.07 -16.36 -7.70
CA GLY A 83 1.16 -17.10 -8.58
C GLY A 83 -0.13 -16.36 -8.92
N CYS A 84 -0.17 -15.03 -8.74
CA CYS A 84 -1.33 -14.19 -9.05
C CYS A 84 -0.87 -12.90 -9.72
N LYS A 85 -1.75 -12.22 -10.46
CA LYS A 85 -1.40 -11.05 -11.27
C LYS A 85 -1.98 -9.75 -10.71
N PHE A 86 -1.25 -8.68 -10.92
CA PHE A 86 -1.67 -7.34 -10.57
C PHE A 86 -2.70 -6.82 -11.58
N GLY A 87 -3.89 -6.46 -11.08
CA GLY A 87 -4.98 -6.01 -11.92
C GLY A 87 -5.70 -7.09 -12.73
N ASP A 88 -5.46 -8.38 -12.46
CA ASP A 88 -6.14 -9.47 -13.15
C ASP A 88 -7.54 -9.69 -12.60
N ALA A 89 -8.52 -9.65 -13.50
CA ALA A 89 -9.92 -9.89 -13.17
C ALA A 89 -10.35 -11.37 -13.24
N LYS A 90 -9.44 -12.31 -13.58
CA LYS A 90 -9.78 -13.72 -13.80
C LYS A 90 -9.47 -14.66 -12.63
N GLY A 91 -8.71 -14.18 -11.65
CA GLY A 91 -8.29 -14.99 -10.51
C GLY A 91 -8.17 -14.17 -9.24
N MET A 92 -7.44 -14.70 -8.23
CA MET A 92 -7.10 -13.92 -7.05
C MET A 92 -6.21 -12.74 -7.45
N PRO A 93 -6.64 -11.47 -7.31
CA PRO A 93 -5.82 -10.34 -7.71
C PRO A 93 -4.62 -10.17 -6.76
N LEU A 94 -3.46 -9.82 -7.32
CA LEU A 94 -2.33 -9.35 -6.51
C LEU A 94 -2.66 -7.96 -5.99
N LEU A 95 -2.84 -7.83 -4.69
CA LEU A 95 -3.02 -6.54 -4.02
C LEU A 95 -1.69 -6.07 -3.44
N VAL A 96 -1.38 -4.80 -3.66
CA VAL A 96 -0.11 -4.20 -3.28
C VAL A 96 -0.32 -3.07 -2.28
N ALA A 97 0.59 -2.93 -1.33
CA ALA A 97 0.69 -1.78 -0.45
C ALA A 97 1.94 -0.97 -0.80
N VAL A 98 1.82 0.35 -0.81
CA VAL A 98 2.95 1.27 -0.90
C VAL A 98 3.14 2.00 0.41
N ARG A 99 4.38 2.10 0.86
CA ARG A 99 4.78 2.77 2.10
C ARG A 99 6.06 3.56 1.91
N SER A 100 6.17 4.67 2.59
CA SER A 100 7.44 5.35 2.76
C SER A 100 8.42 4.47 3.55
N GLY A 101 9.63 4.41 3.05
CA GLY A 101 10.75 3.69 3.64
C GLY A 101 11.75 4.59 4.35
N ALA A 102 11.35 5.75 4.88
CA ALA A 102 12.25 6.72 5.48
C ALA A 102 13.39 6.06 6.28
N ARG A 103 14.59 6.67 6.22
CA ARG A 103 15.79 6.16 6.88
C ARG A 103 15.60 6.05 8.39
N ASP A 104 15.01 7.09 8.97
CA ASP A 104 14.57 7.10 10.36
C ASP A 104 13.07 6.83 10.46
N SER A 105 12.68 6.13 11.53
CA SER A 105 11.27 5.83 11.76
C SER A 105 10.51 7.10 12.15
N MET A 106 9.50 7.43 11.36
CA MET A 106 8.61 8.58 11.57
C MET A 106 7.14 8.10 11.68
N PRO A 107 6.74 7.50 12.83
CA PRO A 107 5.42 6.90 12.99
C PRO A 107 4.30 7.91 12.76
N GLY A 108 3.32 7.56 11.90
CA GLY A 108 2.18 8.42 11.59
C GLY A 108 2.46 9.64 10.72
N MET A 109 3.74 9.92 10.39
CA MET A 109 4.09 11.12 9.62
C MET A 109 3.98 10.94 8.11
N MET A 110 4.16 9.71 7.64
CA MET A 110 4.19 9.39 6.21
C MET A 110 2.98 8.55 5.82
N ASP A 111 2.46 8.82 4.63
CA ASP A 111 1.27 8.13 4.13
C ASP A 111 1.58 6.68 3.72
N THR A 112 0.53 5.86 3.80
CA THR A 112 0.52 4.47 3.35
C THR A 112 -0.73 4.27 2.51
N ILE A 113 -0.61 3.57 1.38
CA ILE A 113 -1.76 3.23 0.55
C ILE A 113 -1.82 1.71 0.44
N LEU A 114 -2.97 1.15 0.76
CA LEU A 114 -3.24 -0.28 0.80
C LEU A 114 -4.19 -0.68 -0.33
N ASN A 115 -4.21 -1.95 -0.68
CA ASN A 115 -5.14 -2.53 -1.65
C ASN A 115 -5.04 -1.96 -3.08
N LEU A 116 -3.87 -1.42 -3.47
CA LEU A 116 -3.61 -1.06 -4.87
C LEU A 116 -3.85 -2.27 -5.77
N GLY A 117 -4.50 -2.06 -6.87
CA GLY A 117 -4.93 -3.10 -7.81
C GLY A 117 -6.43 -3.41 -7.73
N LEU A 118 -7.16 -2.91 -6.70
CA LEU A 118 -8.61 -3.01 -6.68
C LEU A 118 -9.26 -2.00 -7.62
N ASN A 119 -10.22 -2.48 -8.38
CA ASN A 119 -11.10 -1.71 -9.26
C ASN A 119 -12.45 -2.42 -9.38
N ASP A 120 -13.32 -1.95 -10.27
CA ASP A 120 -14.67 -2.49 -10.44
C ASP A 120 -14.70 -3.96 -10.91
N GLU A 121 -13.63 -4.42 -11.58
CA GLU A 121 -13.51 -5.80 -12.07
C GLU A 121 -12.79 -6.68 -11.04
N THR A 122 -11.66 -6.22 -10.52
CA THR A 122 -10.84 -7.02 -9.59
C THR A 122 -11.50 -7.22 -8.23
N VAL A 123 -12.41 -6.33 -7.81
CA VAL A 123 -13.21 -6.55 -6.59
C VAL A 123 -14.11 -7.80 -6.74
N LEU A 124 -14.68 -8.03 -7.93
CA LEU A 124 -15.49 -9.23 -8.19
C LEU A 124 -14.65 -10.51 -8.15
N SER A 125 -13.42 -10.44 -8.65
CA SER A 125 -12.46 -11.54 -8.57
C SER A 125 -12.05 -11.81 -7.13
N LEU A 126 -11.90 -10.77 -6.31
CA LEU A 126 -11.65 -10.91 -4.88
C LEU A 126 -12.84 -11.56 -4.16
N VAL A 127 -14.08 -11.19 -4.52
CA VAL A 127 -15.31 -11.87 -4.02
C VAL A 127 -15.27 -13.36 -4.35
N ALA A 128 -15.02 -13.70 -5.60
CA ALA A 128 -15.01 -15.08 -6.05
C ALA A 128 -13.92 -15.91 -5.33
N ALA A 129 -12.74 -15.34 -5.17
CA ALA A 129 -11.61 -16.00 -4.53
C ALA A 129 -11.77 -16.16 -3.01
N THR A 130 -12.35 -15.16 -2.33
CA THR A 130 -12.51 -15.17 -0.87
C THR A 130 -13.84 -15.78 -0.40
N LYS A 131 -14.82 -15.86 -1.29
CA LYS A 131 -16.22 -16.21 -0.98
C LYS A 131 -16.82 -15.33 0.13
N ASN A 132 -16.30 -14.12 0.26
CA ASN A 132 -16.71 -13.13 1.25
C ASN A 132 -16.93 -11.78 0.59
N GLU A 133 -18.14 -11.56 0.11
CA GLU A 133 -18.52 -10.38 -0.64
C GLU A 133 -18.37 -9.10 0.20
N ARG A 134 -18.86 -9.14 1.45
CA ARG A 134 -18.74 -8.01 2.36
C ARG A 134 -17.29 -7.57 2.55
N PHE A 135 -16.39 -8.53 2.78
CA PHE A 135 -14.96 -8.26 2.95
C PHE A 135 -14.34 -7.61 1.70
N ALA A 136 -14.63 -8.15 0.52
CA ALA A 136 -14.06 -7.63 -0.72
C ALA A 136 -14.49 -6.18 -0.99
N TRP A 137 -15.78 -5.88 -0.79
CA TRP A 137 -16.31 -4.53 -0.99
C TRP A 137 -15.86 -3.55 0.11
N ASP A 138 -15.68 -4.01 1.37
CA ASP A 138 -15.07 -3.19 2.42
C ASP A 138 -13.61 -2.84 2.08
N CYS A 139 -12.83 -3.80 1.57
CA CYS A 139 -11.47 -3.53 1.08
C CYS A 139 -11.46 -2.48 -0.03
N TYR A 140 -12.42 -2.53 -0.96
CA TYR A 140 -12.51 -1.58 -2.04
C TYR A 140 -12.95 -0.20 -1.57
N ARG A 141 -13.97 -0.12 -0.70
CA ARG A 141 -14.39 1.14 -0.07
C ARG A 141 -13.23 1.83 0.62
N ARG A 142 -12.53 1.10 1.50
CA ARG A 142 -11.36 1.63 2.24
C ARG A 142 -10.22 2.05 1.31
N PHE A 143 -10.04 1.35 0.20
CA PHE A 143 -9.05 1.74 -0.80
C PHE A 143 -9.43 3.06 -1.46
N ILE A 144 -10.70 3.23 -1.88
CA ILE A 144 -11.17 4.49 -2.49
C ILE A 144 -11.03 5.65 -1.50
N GLN A 145 -11.40 5.45 -0.24
CA GLN A 145 -11.25 6.46 0.82
C GLN A 145 -9.78 6.87 0.96
N MET A 146 -8.89 5.92 1.19
CA MET A 146 -7.46 6.18 1.41
C MET A 146 -6.79 6.79 0.17
N TYR A 147 -7.10 6.29 -1.02
CA TYR A 147 -6.56 6.81 -2.28
C TYR A 147 -7.13 8.19 -2.59
N GLY A 148 -8.42 8.39 -2.35
CA GLY A 148 -9.11 9.67 -2.50
C GLY A 148 -8.49 10.76 -1.64
N ASP A 149 -8.29 10.47 -0.36
CA ASP A 149 -7.67 11.38 0.60
C ASP A 149 -6.19 11.65 0.25
N VAL A 150 -5.37 10.61 0.19
CA VAL A 150 -3.91 10.75 0.07
C VAL A 150 -3.44 11.12 -1.33
N VAL A 151 -4.04 10.56 -2.39
CA VAL A 151 -3.55 10.72 -3.77
C VAL A 151 -4.32 11.78 -4.54
N LEU A 152 -5.64 11.79 -4.39
CA LEU A 152 -6.50 12.70 -5.17
C LEU A 152 -6.77 14.02 -4.44
N GLY A 153 -6.48 14.09 -3.13
CA GLY A 153 -6.60 15.30 -2.34
C GLY A 153 -8.02 15.65 -1.94
N VAL A 154 -8.86 14.64 -1.67
CA VAL A 154 -10.17 14.83 -1.08
C VAL A 154 -10.00 15.16 0.39
N GLN A 155 -9.88 16.44 0.70
CA GLN A 155 -9.68 16.96 2.06
C GLN A 155 -10.85 17.80 2.48
N LYS A 156 -10.99 18.02 3.79
CA LYS A 156 -11.98 18.98 4.32
C LYS A 156 -11.68 20.39 3.81
N ARG A 157 -12.78 21.10 3.56
CA ARG A 157 -12.74 22.53 3.20
C ARG A 157 -12.82 23.38 4.46
N GLU A 158 -12.51 24.64 4.31
CA GLU A 158 -12.68 25.61 5.39
C GLU A 158 -14.15 25.63 5.86
N GLY A 159 -14.35 25.48 7.19
CA GLY A 159 -15.68 25.40 7.80
C GLY A 159 -16.25 23.97 7.91
N GLU A 160 -15.56 22.94 7.44
CA GLU A 160 -15.94 21.53 7.67
C GLU A 160 -15.21 20.98 8.90
N ASP A 161 -15.96 20.39 9.86
CA ASP A 161 -15.40 19.85 11.10
C ASP A 161 -14.79 18.46 10.93
N HIS A 162 -15.34 17.65 10.01
CA HIS A 162 -14.97 16.24 9.81
C HIS A 162 -14.50 15.96 8.36
N GLU A 163 -13.78 14.87 8.18
CA GLU A 163 -13.31 14.42 6.86
C GLU A 163 -14.50 14.00 5.98
N PRO A 164 -14.51 14.40 4.68
CA PRO A 164 -15.68 14.21 3.81
C PRO A 164 -16.16 12.76 3.68
N PHE A 165 -15.24 11.80 3.67
CA PHE A 165 -15.59 10.38 3.61
C PHE A 165 -16.22 9.89 4.92
N GLU A 166 -15.77 10.38 6.06
CA GLU A 166 -16.34 10.04 7.39
C GLU A 166 -17.75 10.58 7.52
N VAL A 167 -17.96 11.84 7.14
CA VAL A 167 -19.31 12.46 7.11
C VAL A 167 -20.26 11.60 6.27
N MET A 168 -19.82 11.20 5.07
CA MET A 168 -20.66 10.41 4.18
C MET A 168 -21.01 9.02 4.75
N ILE A 169 -20.09 8.37 5.46
CA ILE A 169 -20.37 7.09 6.13
C ILE A 169 -21.41 7.28 7.25
N GLU A 170 -21.22 8.29 8.10
CA GLU A 170 -22.12 8.53 9.22
C GLU A 170 -23.53 8.94 8.74
N GLU A 171 -23.64 9.82 7.77
CA GLU A 171 -24.93 10.18 7.15
C GLU A 171 -25.61 8.95 6.53
N PHE A 172 -24.85 8.06 5.85
CA PHE A 172 -25.38 6.83 5.31
C PHE A 172 -25.93 5.90 6.39
N LYS A 173 -25.19 5.70 7.48
CA LYS A 173 -25.60 4.88 8.63
C LYS A 173 -26.89 5.44 9.27
N HIS A 174 -26.89 6.73 9.59
CA HIS A 174 -28.03 7.41 10.19
C HIS A 174 -29.29 7.30 9.30
N LYS A 175 -29.15 7.55 8.01
CA LYS A 175 -30.29 7.49 7.09
C LYS A 175 -30.87 6.09 6.95
N LYS A 176 -30.05 5.05 7.00
CA LYS A 176 -30.48 3.67 6.75
C LYS A 176 -30.91 2.94 8.01
N TYR A 177 -30.16 3.11 9.10
CA TYR A 177 -30.30 2.30 10.30
C TYR A 177 -30.98 3.05 11.45
N HIS A 178 -31.07 4.37 11.38
CA HIS A 178 -31.66 5.24 12.43
C HIS A 178 -31.05 5.01 13.82
N LYS A 179 -29.84 4.47 13.89
CA LYS A 179 -29.07 4.18 15.09
C LYS A 179 -27.58 4.16 14.79
N ASP A 180 -26.77 4.30 15.83
CA ASP A 180 -25.33 4.14 15.72
C ASP A 180 -24.98 2.67 15.53
N ILE A 181 -24.29 2.37 14.43
CA ILE A 181 -23.73 1.06 14.13
C ILE A 181 -22.24 1.20 13.80
N VAL A 182 -21.48 0.17 14.09
CA VAL A 182 -20.06 0.13 13.74
C VAL A 182 -19.88 -0.28 12.26
N ASP A 183 -18.78 0.13 11.65
CA ASP A 183 -18.48 -0.18 10.23
C ASP A 183 -18.50 -1.67 9.93
N SER A 184 -18.20 -2.52 10.94
CA SER A 184 -18.25 -3.97 10.80
C SER A 184 -19.64 -4.53 10.56
N ASP A 185 -20.70 -3.80 10.93
CA ASP A 185 -22.09 -4.22 10.79
C ASP A 185 -22.69 -3.89 9.43
N LEU A 186 -21.99 -3.05 8.65
CA LEU A 186 -22.40 -2.73 7.28
C LEU A 186 -22.41 -3.99 6.40
N THR A 187 -23.49 -4.18 5.66
CA THR A 187 -23.67 -5.33 4.75
C THR A 187 -22.84 -5.18 3.47
N ALA A 188 -22.76 -6.23 2.65
CA ALA A 188 -22.10 -6.16 1.34
C ALA A 188 -22.75 -5.11 0.43
N ASP A 189 -24.09 -4.99 0.44
CA ASP A 189 -24.80 -4.02 -0.37
C ASP A 189 -24.57 -2.58 0.12
N ASP A 190 -24.40 -2.38 1.43
CA ASP A 190 -24.01 -1.08 1.98
C ASP A 190 -22.61 -0.67 1.49
N GLN A 191 -21.67 -1.60 1.49
CA GLN A 191 -20.31 -1.33 1.01
C GLN A 191 -20.32 -0.99 -0.50
N LYS A 192 -21.13 -1.67 -1.31
CA LYS A 192 -21.31 -1.35 -2.74
C LYS A 192 -21.86 0.04 -2.95
N GLU A 193 -22.88 0.41 -2.18
CA GLU A 193 -23.48 1.74 -2.26
C GLU A 193 -22.49 2.83 -1.82
N LEU A 194 -21.74 2.60 -0.73
CA LEU A 194 -20.70 3.51 -0.29
C LEU A 194 -19.58 3.66 -1.33
N VAL A 195 -19.17 2.59 -2.00
CA VAL A 195 -18.19 2.66 -3.12
C VAL A 195 -18.67 3.62 -4.22
N LYS A 196 -19.94 3.53 -4.61
CA LYS A 196 -20.52 4.46 -5.62
C LYS A 196 -20.49 5.90 -5.14
N ARG A 197 -20.91 6.14 -3.88
CA ARG A 197 -20.93 7.48 -3.28
C ARG A 197 -19.52 8.05 -3.13
N PHE A 198 -18.56 7.25 -2.72
CA PHE A 198 -17.17 7.67 -2.58
C PHE A 198 -16.57 8.09 -3.92
N LYS A 199 -16.82 7.34 -5.00
CA LYS A 199 -16.39 7.73 -6.35
C LYS A 199 -17.03 9.03 -6.81
N ALA A 200 -18.32 9.23 -6.50
CA ALA A 200 -19.01 10.48 -6.80
C ALA A 200 -18.40 11.64 -6.00
N LEU A 201 -18.14 11.45 -4.72
CA LEU A 201 -17.48 12.44 -3.85
C LEU A 201 -16.08 12.82 -4.37
N VAL A 202 -15.28 11.83 -4.78
CA VAL A 202 -13.97 12.09 -5.41
C VAL A 202 -14.12 12.99 -6.61
N LYS A 203 -15.05 12.68 -7.52
CA LYS A 203 -15.30 13.48 -8.72
C LYS A 203 -15.78 14.89 -8.38
N GLU A 204 -16.68 15.03 -7.42
CA GLU A 204 -17.21 16.32 -6.96
C GLU A 204 -16.12 17.20 -6.37
N ARG A 205 -15.29 16.64 -5.48
CA ARG A 205 -14.28 17.39 -4.73
C ARG A 205 -13.04 17.75 -5.53
N THR A 206 -12.66 16.88 -6.48
CA THR A 206 -11.39 17.01 -7.20
C THR A 206 -11.53 17.24 -8.70
N GLY A 207 -12.74 17.10 -9.27
CA GLY A 207 -12.98 17.11 -10.70
C GLY A 207 -12.43 15.87 -11.44
N LYS A 208 -11.79 14.94 -10.73
CA LYS A 208 -11.15 13.74 -11.30
C LYS A 208 -11.99 12.50 -11.10
N VAL A 209 -11.96 11.59 -12.06
CA VAL A 209 -12.54 10.26 -11.90
C VAL A 209 -11.55 9.38 -11.13
N PHE A 210 -12.06 8.52 -10.23
CA PHE A 210 -11.23 7.55 -9.56
C PHE A 210 -10.58 6.59 -10.57
N PRO A 211 -9.23 6.38 -10.53
CA PRO A 211 -8.53 5.61 -11.56
C PRO A 211 -8.89 4.12 -11.48
N ASN A 212 -9.32 3.57 -12.62
CA ASN A 212 -9.66 2.14 -12.74
C ASN A 212 -8.46 1.29 -13.20
N ASP A 213 -7.47 1.92 -13.86
CA ASP A 213 -6.24 1.24 -14.26
C ASP A 213 -5.31 1.04 -13.04
N PRO A 214 -4.93 -0.21 -12.71
CA PRO A 214 -4.04 -0.49 -11.57
C PRO A 214 -2.66 0.17 -11.66
N TRP A 215 -2.16 0.39 -12.87
CA TRP A 215 -0.87 1.06 -13.07
C TRP A 215 -0.95 2.56 -12.83
N ASP A 216 -2.08 3.19 -13.19
CA ASP A 216 -2.33 4.59 -12.82
C ASP A 216 -2.44 4.75 -11.31
N GLN A 217 -3.10 3.80 -10.64
CA GLN A 217 -3.15 3.75 -9.18
C GLN A 217 -1.75 3.64 -8.58
N LEU A 218 -0.91 2.75 -9.11
CA LEU A 218 0.45 2.51 -8.62
C LEU A 218 1.34 3.76 -8.78
N ARG A 219 1.26 4.43 -9.95
CA ARG A 219 1.99 5.67 -10.23
C ARG A 219 1.53 6.84 -9.37
N GLY A 220 0.22 7.01 -9.25
CA GLY A 220 -0.37 8.03 -8.39
C GLY A 220 0.03 7.88 -6.93
N ALA A 221 -0.02 6.64 -6.43
CA ALA A 221 0.40 6.30 -5.08
C ALA A 221 1.89 6.62 -4.84
N ALA A 222 2.78 6.35 -5.81
CA ALA A 222 4.19 6.72 -5.72
C ALA A 222 4.37 8.21 -5.48
N GLY A 223 3.72 9.03 -6.32
CA GLY A 223 3.82 10.49 -6.25
C GLY A 223 3.29 11.04 -4.93
N ALA A 224 2.17 10.52 -4.45
CA ALA A 224 1.57 10.96 -3.18
C ALA A 224 2.46 10.61 -1.97
N VAL A 225 3.02 9.39 -1.93
CA VAL A 225 3.89 8.99 -0.81
C VAL A 225 5.21 9.74 -0.86
N PHE A 226 5.80 10.03 -2.02
CA PHE A 226 6.91 10.97 -2.10
C PHE A 226 6.50 12.37 -1.61
N GLY A 227 5.34 12.86 -2.06
CA GLY A 227 4.79 14.15 -1.64
C GLY A 227 4.62 14.27 -0.13
N SER A 228 4.27 13.18 0.55
CA SER A 228 4.03 13.18 1.99
C SER A 228 5.26 13.55 2.84
N TRP A 229 6.48 13.47 2.27
CA TRP A 229 7.69 13.99 2.91
C TRP A 229 7.63 15.49 3.18
N MET A 230 6.88 16.23 2.37
CA MET A 230 6.72 17.69 2.48
C MET A 230 5.41 18.10 3.17
N ASN A 231 4.64 17.17 3.73
CA ASN A 231 3.47 17.48 4.54
C ASN A 231 3.89 18.19 5.85
N ASP A 232 3.10 19.10 6.35
CA ASP A 232 3.39 19.92 7.55
C ASP A 232 3.74 19.05 8.76
N ARG A 233 2.98 17.96 9.00
CA ARG A 233 3.27 17.00 10.08
C ARG A 233 4.66 16.38 9.97
N ALA A 234 5.10 16.04 8.75
CA ALA A 234 6.41 15.45 8.50
C ALA A 234 7.52 16.50 8.67
N ILE A 235 7.29 17.73 8.24
CA ILE A 235 8.23 18.85 8.41
C ILE A 235 8.43 19.16 9.90
N VAL A 236 7.34 19.30 10.66
CA VAL A 236 7.39 19.56 12.11
C VAL A 236 8.12 18.44 12.84
N TYR A 237 7.81 17.18 12.53
CA TYR A 237 8.47 16.02 13.11
C TYR A 237 9.98 16.03 12.85
N ARG A 238 10.40 16.24 11.59
CA ARG A 238 11.82 16.32 11.23
C ARG A 238 12.56 17.44 11.99
N ARG A 239 11.96 18.60 12.10
CA ARG A 239 12.54 19.71 12.89
C ARG A 239 12.71 19.34 14.35
N LYS A 240 11.70 18.70 14.95
CA LYS A 240 11.73 18.29 16.37
C LYS A 240 12.84 17.26 16.66
N TYR A 241 13.08 16.34 15.72
CA TYR A 241 14.05 15.24 15.90
C TYR A 241 15.37 15.44 15.15
N ASN A 242 15.63 16.63 14.61
CA ASN A 242 16.83 16.97 13.86
C ASN A 242 17.10 16.04 12.68
N ILE A 243 16.05 15.60 11.98
CA ILE A 243 16.17 14.74 10.79
C ILE A 243 16.41 15.64 9.57
N PRO A 244 17.53 15.46 8.84
CA PRO A 244 17.86 16.28 7.67
C PRO A 244 16.79 16.22 6.58
N ALA A 245 16.45 17.34 5.98
CA ALA A 245 15.43 17.43 4.93
C ALA A 245 15.84 16.70 3.65
N GLU A 246 17.14 16.60 3.39
CA GLU A 246 17.74 15.88 2.25
C GLU A 246 17.67 14.35 2.38
N TRP A 247 17.32 13.82 3.54
CA TRP A 247 17.12 12.38 3.74
C TRP A 247 15.77 11.91 3.20
N VAL A 248 15.50 12.28 1.94
CA VAL A 248 14.25 11.89 1.26
C VAL A 248 13.99 10.39 1.31
N PRO A 249 12.72 9.96 1.46
CA PRO A 249 12.41 8.56 1.64
C PRO A 249 12.41 7.78 0.32
N PRO A 250 12.85 6.52 0.32
CA PRO A 250 12.52 5.56 -0.73
C PRO A 250 11.09 5.08 -0.56
N LEU A 251 10.55 4.43 -1.59
CA LEU A 251 9.23 3.79 -1.52
C LEU A 251 9.36 2.28 -1.47
N THR A 252 8.63 1.67 -0.56
CA THR A 252 8.55 0.22 -0.41
C THR A 252 7.19 -0.28 -0.87
N TYR A 253 7.16 -1.08 -1.93
CA TYR A 253 6.01 -1.81 -2.42
C TYR A 253 6.10 -3.25 -1.98
N ARG A 254 5.05 -3.78 -1.38
CA ARG A 254 4.99 -5.19 -0.99
C ARG A 254 3.60 -5.75 -1.19
N ARG A 255 3.50 -7.08 -1.33
CA ARG A 255 2.20 -7.74 -1.26
C ARG A 255 1.47 -7.30 0.01
N TRP A 256 0.23 -6.85 -0.16
CA TRP A 256 -0.65 -6.60 0.97
C TRP A 256 -1.38 -7.89 1.35
N PHE A 257 -1.35 -8.20 2.63
CA PHE A 257 -2.03 -9.36 3.19
C PHE A 257 -2.98 -8.88 4.30
N THR A 258 -4.25 -9.26 4.18
CA THR A 258 -5.23 -9.06 5.26
C THR A 258 -5.37 -10.37 6.03
N ALA A 259 -5.38 -10.32 7.35
CA ALA A 259 -5.50 -11.48 8.22
C ALA A 259 -6.76 -12.33 7.94
N THR A 260 -7.79 -11.70 7.38
CA THR A 260 -9.06 -12.35 7.00
C THR A 260 -8.92 -13.37 5.87
N LEU A 261 -7.81 -13.33 5.10
CA LEU A 261 -7.50 -14.35 4.07
C LEU A 261 -6.88 -15.64 4.66
N ALA A 262 -6.87 -15.80 5.97
CA ALA A 262 -6.32 -16.96 6.65
C ALA A 262 -6.98 -18.31 6.25
N THR A 263 -8.13 -18.27 5.61
CA THR A 263 -8.85 -19.46 5.09
C THR A 263 -8.50 -19.81 3.64
N ILE A 264 -7.75 -18.96 2.92
CA ILE A 264 -7.27 -19.32 1.57
C ILE A 264 -5.97 -20.12 1.72
N PRO A 265 -5.81 -21.25 1.00
CA PRO A 265 -4.58 -22.01 1.02
C PRO A 265 -3.40 -21.10 0.70
N VAL A 266 -2.57 -20.85 1.68
CA VAL A 266 -1.38 -20.00 1.53
C VAL A 266 -0.31 -20.86 0.89
N PRO A 267 0.45 -20.36 -0.10
CA PRO A 267 1.59 -21.09 -0.65
C PRO A 267 2.51 -21.61 0.46
N ALA A 268 3.17 -22.72 0.24
CA ALA A 268 3.91 -23.55 1.20
C ALA A 268 4.88 -22.85 2.19
N TRP A 269 5.21 -21.56 1.98
CA TRP A 269 6.06 -20.79 2.91
C TRP A 269 5.42 -20.58 4.30
N ARG A 270 4.07 -20.63 4.45
CA ARG A 270 3.41 -20.54 5.77
C ARG A 270 3.62 -21.78 6.64
N SER A 271 3.80 -22.94 6.02
CA SER A 271 4.04 -24.20 6.75
C SER A 271 5.40 -24.19 7.48
N HIS A 272 6.36 -23.38 7.02
CA HIS A 272 7.67 -23.25 7.66
C HIS A 272 7.64 -22.37 8.92
N VAL A 273 6.84 -21.29 8.94
CA VAL A 273 6.73 -20.41 10.12
C VAL A 273 6.13 -21.12 11.31
N THR A 274 5.06 -21.90 11.10
CA THR A 274 4.39 -22.60 12.19
C THR A 274 5.28 -23.70 12.81
N ARG A 275 6.13 -24.33 11.99
CA ARG A 275 7.08 -25.35 12.50
C ARG A 275 8.26 -24.77 13.24
N GLN A 276 8.76 -23.59 12.87
CA GLN A 276 9.87 -22.96 13.57
C GLN A 276 9.46 -22.27 14.88
N THR A 277 8.26 -21.67 14.92
CA THR A 277 7.76 -21.03 16.17
C THR A 277 7.45 -22.08 17.23
N VAL A 278 6.96 -23.25 16.85
CA VAL A 278 6.74 -24.38 17.79
C VAL A 278 8.05 -24.98 18.28
N ARG A 279 9.12 -25.01 17.47
CA ARG A 279 10.44 -25.46 17.91
C ARG A 279 11.13 -24.51 18.86
N MET A 280 10.94 -23.18 18.74
CA MET A 280 11.53 -22.22 19.69
C MET A 280 10.83 -22.19 21.05
N SER A 281 9.53 -22.52 21.12
CA SER A 281 8.82 -22.61 22.40
C SER A 281 9.12 -23.88 23.19
N SER A 282 9.64 -24.94 22.56
CA SER A 282 10.00 -26.20 23.24
C SER A 282 11.45 -26.24 23.77
N THR A 283 12.30 -25.25 23.43
CA THR A 283 13.70 -25.18 23.89
C THR A 283 13.95 -24.20 25.05
N VAL A 284 12.89 -23.52 25.53
CA VAL A 284 13.00 -22.57 26.67
C VAL A 284 12.41 -23.15 27.97
N SER A 285 12.04 -24.44 28.00
CA SER A 285 11.51 -25.12 29.19
C SER A 285 12.38 -26.35 29.55
N SER A 286 13.67 -26.13 29.74
CA SER A 286 14.55 -27.10 30.46
C SER A 286 15.74 -26.36 31.01
#